data_ed70c70e845d97a89c8dcefedb916436
#
_entry.id   ed70c70e845d97a89c8dcefedb916436
#
_cell.length_a   1.000
_cell.length_b   1.000
_cell.length_c   1.000
_cell.angle_alpha   90.00
_cell.angle_beta   90.00
_cell.angle_gamma   90.00
#
_symmetry.space_group_name_H-M   'P 1'
#
loop_
_entity.id
_entity.type
_entity.pdbx_description
1 polymer ?
#
loop_
_entity_poly.entity_id
_entity_poly.type
_entity_poly.pdbx_seq_one_letter_code
_entity_poly.pdbx_strand_id
1 'polypeptide(L)'
;MRTRICLTALAAACLLAGPAGATEPDVAPALALLPEEAVAFFHVPSLSALEKGLKHFADQTGWTIGKGERPILDLLARRTGLVQGIDPTGSVCIGFLDPKRFRQRYTIYVLPVSDWDALLKSSRGEVMSPGLYALMGVSGPRFVARRGKFAVVTSSIRTMDAVLGARSLIEALPAETVARAVSDAPMLYLNVDSVKTIYESEIASWFRASSGQVYDQPNAVPYADMLVTYMLGIASFIDQMETVEAALKFEPEGLAADLKIRFVDGAAVADFLSAQAPGILPIPAVTEQPVSSAVTFRLNPARRTDFALRATRFFLESAPRPEPLPESTKKTVYEAVQVFAESLGDHITFLSAPAQPGMGVESGVAVYELVDPERFRHGVELLAASWEGLADQLNLYLKFKALPDMTDLAGVPVVTYVPRLRFGIPARHVEFRQRLRMLYGPEGMVYRVAVVGNYAVVATGSDLTVFRKAIEQLQKADGPAPSPAMRRLYNHISRDENLLIALSLPVYLGQSLARGGTAADRIGTVDPGHEVIGFGVRFGKAEAEVTTYLPHEQIRLARELLSRALPEATDIPESLFKPAPEGPPGAGVVPLKPLFPPDTPVVPPTAPNAESPPPIAAAPAPRPK
;
A
#
# COMPACT_ATOMS: atom_id res chain seq x y z
N MET A 1 -4.61 -1.52 19.18
CA MET A 1 -5.48 -2.72 19.06
C MET A 1 -6.59 -2.55 18.02
N ARG A 2 -7.19 -1.37 17.84
CA ARG A 2 -8.28 -1.12 16.85
C ARG A 2 -7.79 -1.07 15.39
N THR A 3 -6.59 -0.57 15.12
CA THR A 3 -5.98 -0.57 13.77
C THR A 3 -5.69 -1.99 13.24
N ARG A 4 -5.51 -2.97 14.12
CA ARG A 4 -5.39 -4.39 13.74
C ARG A 4 -6.69 -4.96 13.18
N ILE A 5 -7.86 -4.41 13.52
CA ILE A 5 -9.16 -4.91 13.04
C ILE A 5 -9.36 -4.55 11.58
N CYS A 6 -9.02 -3.33 11.14
CA CYS A 6 -9.14 -2.95 9.73
C CYS A 6 -8.09 -3.64 8.85
N LEU A 7 -6.84 -3.75 9.31
CA LEU A 7 -5.79 -4.48 8.61
C LEU A 7 -6.02 -6.00 8.63
N THR A 8 -6.58 -6.54 9.72
CA THR A 8 -6.92 -7.98 9.79
C THR A 8 -8.17 -8.30 8.96
N ALA A 9 -9.13 -7.38 8.86
CA ALA A 9 -10.27 -7.53 7.95
C ALA A 9 -9.82 -7.43 6.48
N LEU A 10 -8.91 -6.52 6.16
CA LEU A 10 -8.33 -6.40 4.82
C LEU A 10 -7.43 -7.61 4.47
N ALA A 11 -6.60 -8.07 5.42
CA ALA A 11 -5.78 -9.27 5.26
C ALA A 11 -6.61 -10.56 5.24
N ALA A 12 -7.69 -10.63 6.03
CA ALA A 12 -8.64 -11.75 5.98
C ALA A 12 -9.46 -11.74 4.69
N ALA A 13 -9.83 -10.59 4.16
CA ALA A 13 -10.46 -10.47 2.86
C ALA A 13 -9.52 -10.91 1.72
N CYS A 14 -8.23 -10.54 1.79
CA CYS A 14 -7.20 -10.97 0.84
C CYS A 14 -6.88 -12.48 0.90
N LEU A 15 -7.26 -13.18 1.98
CA LEU A 15 -6.98 -14.61 2.18
C LEU A 15 -8.18 -15.52 1.84
N LEU A 16 -9.32 -14.98 1.36
CA LEU A 16 -10.59 -15.69 1.40
C LEU A 16 -11.34 -15.83 0.05
N ALA A 17 -10.70 -16.08 -1.08
CA ALA A 17 -11.44 -16.15 -2.34
C ALA A 17 -11.05 -17.31 -3.30
N GLY A 18 -12.00 -17.92 -4.00
CA GLY A 18 -11.85 -19.12 -4.85
C GLY A 18 -12.61 -19.11 -6.19
N PRO A 19 -12.30 -19.99 -7.16
CA PRO A 19 -12.85 -19.93 -8.51
C PRO A 19 -14.30 -20.40 -8.59
N ALA A 20 -15.10 -19.71 -9.39
CA ALA A 20 -16.50 -19.99 -9.65
C ALA A 20 -16.69 -20.73 -10.96
N GLY A 21 -17.54 -21.78 -10.94
CA GLY A 21 -18.15 -22.32 -12.14
C GLY A 21 -19.47 -21.60 -12.41
N ALA A 22 -19.66 -21.15 -13.63
CA ALA A 22 -20.77 -20.29 -14.04
C ALA A 22 -22.14 -20.99 -13.91
N THR A 23 -22.94 -20.54 -12.96
CA THR A 23 -24.40 -20.58 -12.98
C THR A 23 -24.87 -19.14 -12.81
N GLU A 24 -25.90 -18.71 -13.57
CA GLU A 24 -26.43 -17.34 -13.46
C GLU A 24 -26.65 -16.98 -11.97
N PRO A 25 -25.95 -16.00 -11.45
CA PRO A 25 -25.96 -15.73 -10.02
C PRO A 25 -27.22 -14.95 -9.65
N ASP A 26 -28.06 -15.54 -8.85
CA ASP A 26 -29.13 -14.86 -8.09
C ASP A 26 -28.47 -14.10 -6.89
N VAL A 27 -27.45 -13.31 -7.21
CA VAL A 27 -26.50 -12.74 -6.24
C VAL A 27 -27.02 -11.43 -5.62
N ALA A 28 -27.84 -10.70 -6.36
CA ALA A 28 -28.47 -9.48 -5.88
C ALA A 28 -29.28 -9.64 -4.58
N PRO A 29 -29.99 -10.77 -4.34
CA PRO A 29 -30.82 -10.91 -3.14
C PRO A 29 -30.09 -10.85 -1.81
N ALA A 30 -28.85 -11.37 -1.69
CA ALA A 30 -28.12 -11.33 -0.41
C ALA A 30 -27.66 -9.91 -0.07
N LEU A 31 -27.14 -9.17 -1.05
CA LEU A 31 -26.70 -7.78 -0.90
C LEU A 31 -27.90 -6.84 -0.67
N ALA A 32 -29.05 -7.12 -1.30
CA ALA A 32 -30.29 -6.37 -1.13
C ALA A 32 -30.84 -6.40 0.30
N LEU A 33 -30.38 -7.35 1.12
CA LEU A 33 -30.78 -7.46 2.52
C LEU A 33 -29.88 -6.67 3.49
N LEU A 34 -28.83 -6.03 2.99
CA LEU A 34 -28.07 -5.06 3.78
C LEU A 34 -28.73 -3.69 3.77
N PRO A 35 -28.72 -2.97 4.91
CA PRO A 35 -29.24 -1.63 5.00
C PRO A 35 -28.33 -0.60 4.30
N GLU A 36 -28.92 0.47 3.76
CA GLU A 36 -28.19 1.57 3.11
C GLU A 36 -27.11 2.20 4.02
N GLU A 37 -27.29 2.13 5.34
CA GLU A 37 -26.35 2.62 6.36
C GLU A 37 -25.11 1.73 6.53
N ALA A 38 -24.96 0.64 5.77
CA ALA A 38 -23.77 -0.21 5.85
C ALA A 38 -22.55 0.54 5.31
N VAL A 39 -21.53 0.68 6.16
CA VAL A 39 -20.29 1.38 5.82
C VAL A 39 -19.30 0.50 5.06
N ALA A 40 -19.48 -0.82 5.14
CA ALA A 40 -18.70 -1.80 4.40
C ALA A 40 -19.49 -3.09 4.24
N PHE A 41 -19.14 -3.88 3.23
CA PHE A 41 -19.59 -5.25 3.11
C PHE A 41 -18.52 -6.16 2.50
N PHE A 42 -18.65 -7.44 2.80
CA PHE A 42 -17.93 -8.51 2.15
C PHE A 42 -18.94 -9.49 1.56
N HIS A 43 -18.93 -9.63 0.25
CA HIS A 43 -19.82 -10.51 -0.49
C HIS A 43 -19.04 -11.70 -1.05
N VAL A 44 -19.59 -12.91 -0.89
CA VAL A 44 -19.05 -14.16 -1.42
C VAL A 44 -20.14 -14.82 -2.26
N PRO A 45 -19.96 -14.93 -3.57
CA PRO A 45 -20.97 -15.52 -4.45
C PRO A 45 -21.31 -16.97 -4.12
N SER A 46 -20.31 -17.76 -3.71
CA SER A 46 -20.47 -19.17 -3.31
C SER A 46 -19.43 -19.57 -2.28
N LEU A 47 -19.87 -20.05 -1.11
CA LEU A 47 -18.97 -20.55 -0.07
C LEU A 47 -18.17 -21.75 -0.53
N SER A 48 -18.82 -22.70 -1.25
CA SER A 48 -18.14 -23.91 -1.73
C SER A 48 -17.07 -23.58 -2.77
N ALA A 49 -17.31 -22.58 -3.64
CA ALA A 49 -16.31 -22.13 -4.60
C ALA A 49 -15.12 -21.48 -3.89
N LEU A 50 -15.39 -20.65 -2.87
CA LEU A 50 -14.36 -20.03 -2.03
C LEU A 50 -13.51 -21.09 -1.32
N GLU A 51 -14.12 -22.07 -0.65
CA GLU A 51 -13.40 -23.14 0.06
C GLU A 51 -12.55 -24.00 -0.90
N LYS A 52 -13.07 -24.30 -2.10
CA LYS A 52 -12.33 -25.02 -3.14
C LYS A 52 -11.09 -24.25 -3.61
N GLY A 53 -11.24 -22.95 -3.83
CA GLY A 53 -10.12 -22.12 -4.25
C GLY A 53 -9.06 -21.95 -3.16
N LEU A 54 -9.48 -21.74 -1.92
CA LEU A 54 -8.57 -21.71 -0.76
C LEU A 54 -7.80 -23.01 -0.60
N LYS A 55 -8.48 -24.14 -0.77
CA LYS A 55 -7.84 -25.46 -0.72
C LYS A 55 -6.82 -25.60 -1.86
N HIS A 56 -7.19 -25.25 -3.09
CA HIS A 56 -6.28 -25.27 -4.22
C HIS A 56 -5.04 -24.40 -3.96
N PHE A 57 -5.23 -23.16 -3.51
CA PHE A 57 -4.15 -22.27 -3.15
C PHE A 57 -3.24 -22.87 -2.05
N ALA A 58 -3.83 -23.45 -1.00
CA ALA A 58 -3.08 -24.10 0.07
C ALA A 58 -2.26 -25.29 -0.45
N ASP A 59 -2.85 -26.13 -1.30
CA ASP A 59 -2.20 -27.29 -1.90
C ASP A 59 -1.01 -26.88 -2.80
N GLN A 60 -1.15 -25.79 -3.58
CA GLN A 60 -0.12 -25.31 -4.50
C GLN A 60 1.02 -24.54 -3.79
N THR A 61 0.71 -23.80 -2.73
CA THR A 61 1.70 -22.98 -2.02
C THR A 61 2.28 -23.67 -0.79
N GLY A 62 1.62 -24.74 -0.34
CA GLY A 62 1.92 -25.41 0.92
C GLY A 62 1.51 -24.59 2.15
N TRP A 63 0.72 -23.54 1.99
CA TRP A 63 0.20 -22.75 3.11
C TRP A 63 -1.04 -23.42 3.71
N THR A 64 -1.10 -23.51 5.03
CA THR A 64 -2.27 -24.08 5.74
C THR A 64 -3.23 -22.95 6.09
N ILE A 65 -4.42 -22.97 5.50
CA ILE A 65 -5.48 -22.00 5.79
C ILE A 65 -6.47 -22.64 6.75
N GLY A 66 -6.33 -22.39 8.04
CA GLY A 66 -7.22 -22.91 9.08
C GLY A 66 -7.04 -24.41 9.35
N LYS A 67 -7.75 -24.90 10.37
CA LYS A 67 -7.85 -26.33 10.70
C LYS A 67 -9.26 -26.81 10.34
N GLY A 68 -9.38 -27.85 9.54
CA GLY A 68 -10.64 -28.48 9.17
C GLY A 68 -10.85 -28.61 7.67
N GLU A 69 -11.84 -29.38 7.28
CA GLU A 69 -12.20 -29.62 5.87
C GLU A 69 -12.92 -28.41 5.25
N ARG A 70 -13.61 -27.62 6.08
CA ARG A 70 -14.45 -26.48 5.67
C ARG A 70 -14.20 -25.27 6.55
N PRO A 71 -13.00 -24.68 6.50
CA PRO A 71 -12.57 -23.67 7.48
C PRO A 71 -13.44 -22.41 7.50
N ILE A 72 -14.00 -22.02 6.36
CA ILE A 72 -14.86 -20.82 6.27
C ILE A 72 -16.24 -21.07 6.84
N LEU A 73 -16.85 -22.21 6.50
CA LEU A 73 -18.15 -22.58 7.06
C LEU A 73 -18.05 -22.75 8.57
N ASP A 74 -16.96 -23.36 9.08
CA ASP A 74 -16.71 -23.52 10.51
C ASP A 74 -16.49 -22.16 11.20
N LEU A 75 -15.84 -21.21 10.53
CA LEU A 75 -15.69 -19.83 11.03
C LEU A 75 -17.06 -19.14 11.11
N LEU A 76 -17.87 -19.22 10.06
CA LEU A 76 -19.22 -18.66 10.04
C LEU A 76 -20.10 -19.29 11.11
N ALA A 77 -20.08 -20.62 11.27
CA ALA A 77 -20.82 -21.33 12.30
C ALA A 77 -20.45 -20.84 13.72
N ARG A 78 -19.15 -20.69 13.98
CA ARG A 78 -18.66 -20.11 15.25
C ARG A 78 -19.11 -18.67 15.47
N ARG A 79 -19.14 -17.85 14.43
CA ARG A 79 -19.53 -16.43 14.53
C ARG A 79 -21.03 -16.21 14.64
N THR A 80 -21.81 -17.01 13.93
CA THR A 80 -23.28 -16.85 13.86
C THR A 80 -24.05 -17.75 14.82
N GLY A 81 -23.46 -18.87 15.24
CA GLY A 81 -24.13 -19.94 15.98
C GLY A 81 -24.95 -20.89 15.10
N LEU A 82 -24.92 -20.71 13.78
CA LEU A 82 -25.63 -21.55 12.81
C LEU A 82 -24.72 -22.70 12.33
N VAL A 83 -25.10 -23.94 12.67
CA VAL A 83 -24.26 -25.12 12.43
C VAL A 83 -24.73 -25.92 11.21
N GLN A 84 -26.04 -26.04 10.99
CA GLN A 84 -26.66 -26.83 9.94
C GLN A 84 -27.68 -26.01 9.13
N GLY A 85 -28.09 -26.52 7.98
CA GLY A 85 -29.12 -25.87 7.16
C GLY A 85 -28.65 -24.74 6.27
N ILE A 86 -27.34 -24.38 6.30
CA ILE A 86 -26.75 -23.37 5.40
C ILE A 86 -26.53 -24.03 4.03
N ASP A 87 -26.86 -23.32 2.97
CA ASP A 87 -26.57 -23.73 1.59
C ASP A 87 -25.11 -23.33 1.24
N PRO A 88 -24.19 -24.28 1.09
CA PRO A 88 -22.80 -23.94 0.79
C PRO A 88 -22.59 -23.41 -0.64
N THR A 89 -23.57 -23.58 -1.53
CA THR A 89 -23.48 -23.11 -2.93
C THR A 89 -24.06 -21.72 -3.10
N GLY A 90 -24.84 -21.24 -2.12
CA GLY A 90 -25.46 -19.94 -2.16
C GLY A 90 -24.51 -18.79 -1.77
N SER A 91 -24.94 -17.56 -2.07
CA SER A 91 -24.19 -16.36 -1.77
C SER A 91 -24.29 -15.96 -0.30
N VAL A 92 -23.17 -15.47 0.24
CA VAL A 92 -23.06 -14.92 1.60
C VAL A 92 -22.72 -13.45 1.53
N CYS A 93 -23.35 -12.65 2.41
CA CYS A 93 -22.96 -11.26 2.58
C CYS A 93 -22.71 -10.95 4.06
N ILE A 94 -21.63 -10.26 4.36
CA ILE A 94 -21.30 -9.76 5.71
C ILE A 94 -21.29 -8.24 5.63
N GLY A 95 -22.22 -7.59 6.30
CA GLY A 95 -22.32 -6.14 6.35
C GLY A 95 -21.78 -5.58 7.67
N PHE A 96 -21.27 -4.36 7.61
CA PHE A 96 -20.75 -3.64 8.77
C PHE A 96 -21.44 -2.29 8.87
N LEU A 97 -22.08 -2.03 10.02
CA LEU A 97 -22.70 -0.75 10.35
C LEU A 97 -21.72 0.16 11.11
N ASP A 98 -22.15 1.38 11.42
CA ASP A 98 -21.38 2.30 12.24
C ASP A 98 -21.04 1.71 13.63
N PRO A 99 -19.75 1.43 13.91
CA PRO A 99 -19.34 0.81 15.17
C PRO A 99 -19.55 1.74 16.39
N LYS A 100 -19.61 3.06 16.21
CA LYS A 100 -19.89 4.01 17.30
C LYS A 100 -21.36 3.97 17.70
N ARG A 101 -22.26 3.88 16.71
CA ARG A 101 -23.72 3.79 16.95
C ARG A 101 -24.13 2.42 17.51
N PHE A 102 -23.57 1.32 16.95
CA PHE A 102 -23.93 -0.04 17.30
C PHE A 102 -22.91 -0.73 18.24
N ARG A 103 -21.83 -0.07 18.61
CA ARG A 103 -20.74 -0.55 19.47
C ARG A 103 -20.14 -1.86 18.93
N GLN A 104 -20.08 -2.93 19.76
CA GLN A 104 -19.55 -4.25 19.36
C GLN A 104 -20.52 -5.08 18.51
N ARG A 105 -21.74 -4.57 18.24
CA ARG A 105 -22.85 -5.32 17.62
C ARG A 105 -23.21 -4.77 16.24
N TYR A 106 -22.23 -4.34 15.48
CA TYR A 106 -22.35 -3.67 14.19
C TYR A 106 -22.28 -4.60 12.98
N THR A 107 -22.08 -5.92 13.20
CA THR A 107 -21.95 -6.89 12.10
C THR A 107 -23.27 -7.56 11.79
N ILE A 108 -23.58 -7.68 10.51
CA ILE A 108 -24.74 -8.34 9.95
C ILE A 108 -24.21 -9.50 9.09
N TYR A 109 -24.79 -10.69 9.24
CA TYR A 109 -24.50 -11.82 8.35
C TYR A 109 -25.78 -12.14 7.58
N VAL A 110 -25.69 -12.25 6.27
CA VAL A 110 -26.76 -12.72 5.38
C VAL A 110 -26.29 -14.05 4.81
N LEU A 111 -26.94 -15.14 5.23
CA LEU A 111 -26.53 -16.51 4.93
C LEU A 111 -27.63 -17.23 4.15
N PRO A 112 -27.31 -17.93 3.07
CA PRO A 112 -28.25 -18.73 2.31
C PRO A 112 -28.64 -19.99 3.09
N VAL A 113 -29.93 -20.33 3.08
CA VAL A 113 -30.51 -21.45 3.86
C VAL A 113 -31.17 -22.43 2.92
N SER A 114 -30.69 -23.67 2.96
CA SER A 114 -31.30 -24.81 2.24
C SER A 114 -32.35 -25.53 3.08
N ASP A 115 -32.17 -25.58 4.41
CA ASP A 115 -33.06 -26.27 5.34
C ASP A 115 -33.25 -25.45 6.64
N TRP A 116 -34.40 -24.78 6.77
CA TRP A 116 -34.75 -23.97 7.92
C TRP A 116 -34.99 -24.80 9.18
N ASP A 117 -35.56 -25.99 9.05
CA ASP A 117 -35.87 -26.85 10.20
C ASP A 117 -34.59 -27.40 10.82
N ALA A 118 -33.64 -27.84 9.98
CA ALA A 118 -32.33 -28.28 10.43
C ALA A 118 -31.57 -27.12 11.09
N LEU A 119 -31.62 -25.89 10.51
CA LEU A 119 -30.98 -24.72 11.03
C LEU A 119 -31.51 -24.37 12.43
N LEU A 120 -32.82 -24.24 12.60
CA LEU A 120 -33.43 -23.85 13.88
C LEU A 120 -33.25 -24.95 14.95
N LYS A 121 -33.38 -26.22 14.57
CA LYS A 121 -33.21 -27.35 15.49
C LYS A 121 -31.77 -27.46 15.99
N SER A 122 -30.78 -27.33 15.11
CA SER A 122 -29.37 -27.42 15.48
C SER A 122 -28.90 -26.23 16.34
N SER A 123 -29.50 -25.07 16.16
CA SER A 123 -29.15 -23.85 16.84
C SER A 123 -30.03 -23.55 18.08
N ARG A 124 -30.95 -24.45 18.46
CA ARG A 124 -31.89 -24.28 19.57
C ARG A 124 -32.62 -22.94 19.51
N GLY A 125 -33.18 -22.64 18.32
CA GLY A 125 -33.85 -21.37 18.07
C GLY A 125 -35.20 -21.25 18.77
N GLU A 126 -35.45 -20.15 19.47
CA GLU A 126 -36.72 -19.80 20.05
C GLU A 126 -37.44 -18.76 19.19
N VAL A 127 -38.74 -18.93 18.95
CA VAL A 127 -39.56 -18.01 18.15
C VAL A 127 -39.85 -16.77 19.00
N MET A 128 -39.41 -15.61 18.52
CA MET A 128 -39.75 -14.30 19.14
C MET A 128 -41.01 -13.69 18.51
N SER A 129 -41.09 -13.77 17.19
CA SER A 129 -42.26 -13.33 16.41
C SER A 129 -42.23 -14.07 15.05
N PRO A 130 -43.29 -14.02 14.24
CA PRO A 130 -43.28 -14.68 12.93
C PRO A 130 -42.07 -14.27 12.07
N GLY A 131 -41.21 -15.25 11.75
CA GLY A 131 -39.99 -15.03 10.97
C GLY A 131 -38.79 -14.44 11.71
N LEU A 132 -38.90 -14.21 13.04
CA LEU A 132 -37.80 -13.74 13.89
C LEU A 132 -37.53 -14.74 15.02
N TYR A 133 -36.29 -15.13 15.17
CA TYR A 133 -35.85 -16.14 16.13
C TYR A 133 -34.71 -15.62 16.99
N ALA A 134 -34.66 -16.04 18.25
CA ALA A 134 -33.51 -15.89 19.12
C ALA A 134 -32.74 -17.21 19.21
N LEU A 135 -31.42 -17.16 19.06
CA LEU A 135 -30.52 -18.29 19.18
C LEU A 135 -29.51 -18.04 20.30
N MET A 136 -29.11 -19.10 20.99
CA MET A 136 -28.01 -19.02 21.95
C MET A 136 -26.72 -19.50 21.27
N GLY A 137 -25.92 -18.56 20.76
CA GLY A 137 -24.61 -18.83 20.21
C GLY A 137 -23.52 -18.94 21.29
N VAL A 138 -22.32 -19.44 20.93
CA VAL A 138 -21.18 -19.61 21.83
C VAL A 138 -20.75 -18.26 22.44
N SER A 139 -20.91 -17.15 21.71
CA SER A 139 -20.52 -15.79 22.13
C SER A 139 -21.72 -14.94 22.55
N GLY A 140 -22.82 -15.54 23.00
CA GLY A 140 -24.02 -14.86 23.44
C GLY A 140 -25.20 -14.93 22.45
N PRO A 141 -26.28 -14.19 22.71
CA PRO A 141 -27.51 -14.29 21.92
C PRO A 141 -27.29 -13.81 20.47
N ARG A 142 -27.95 -14.46 19.54
CA ARG A 142 -28.06 -14.08 18.13
C ARG A 142 -29.53 -13.94 17.78
N PHE A 143 -29.83 -13.00 16.91
CA PHE A 143 -31.15 -12.75 16.38
C PHE A 143 -31.13 -13.09 14.90
N VAL A 144 -32.08 -13.91 14.46
CA VAL A 144 -32.16 -14.40 13.09
C VAL A 144 -33.51 -14.04 12.50
N ALA A 145 -33.50 -13.29 11.41
CA ALA A 145 -34.70 -13.01 10.64
C ALA A 145 -34.71 -13.84 9.36
N ARG A 146 -35.85 -14.50 9.07
CA ARG A 146 -36.09 -15.20 7.82
C ARG A 146 -36.48 -14.22 6.73
N ARG A 147 -35.69 -14.17 5.65
CA ARG A 147 -35.94 -13.36 4.44
C ARG A 147 -35.82 -14.23 3.19
N GLY A 148 -36.95 -14.81 2.74
CA GLY A 148 -36.96 -15.77 1.64
C GLY A 148 -36.06 -16.99 1.95
N LYS A 149 -35.08 -17.20 1.10
CA LYS A 149 -34.04 -18.24 1.24
C LYS A 149 -32.84 -17.83 2.10
N PHE A 150 -32.88 -16.65 2.74
CA PHE A 150 -31.76 -16.13 3.54
C PHE A 150 -32.11 -16.01 5.02
N ALA A 151 -31.11 -16.27 5.87
CA ALA A 151 -31.09 -15.93 7.27
C ALA A 151 -30.27 -14.65 7.45
N VAL A 152 -30.91 -13.58 7.93
CA VAL A 152 -30.24 -12.36 8.38
C VAL A 152 -29.92 -12.53 9.84
N VAL A 153 -28.64 -12.47 10.23
CA VAL A 153 -28.16 -12.76 11.59
C VAL A 153 -27.45 -11.55 12.16
N THR A 154 -27.85 -11.16 13.37
CA THR A 154 -27.19 -10.08 14.12
C THR A 154 -26.97 -10.51 15.58
N SER A 155 -26.10 -9.79 16.29
CA SER A 155 -25.86 -10.04 17.72
C SER A 155 -26.72 -9.13 18.65
N SER A 156 -27.66 -8.35 18.10
CA SER A 156 -28.50 -7.41 18.84
C SER A 156 -29.83 -7.23 18.15
N ILE A 157 -30.91 -7.19 18.93
CA ILE A 157 -32.24 -6.87 18.41
C ILE A 157 -32.28 -5.45 17.82
N ARG A 158 -31.62 -4.49 18.42
CA ARG A 158 -31.51 -3.11 17.90
C ARG A 158 -30.86 -3.07 16.51
N THR A 159 -29.83 -3.90 16.27
CA THR A 159 -29.19 -4.04 14.96
C THR A 159 -30.15 -4.70 13.98
N MET A 160 -30.90 -5.73 14.44
CA MET A 160 -31.92 -6.38 13.62
C MET A 160 -33.01 -5.41 13.19
N ASP A 161 -33.55 -4.62 14.13
CA ASP A 161 -34.58 -3.62 13.84
C ASP A 161 -34.09 -2.59 12.81
N ALA A 162 -32.83 -2.14 12.93
CA ALA A 162 -32.21 -1.24 11.95
C ALA A 162 -32.16 -1.86 10.55
N VAL A 163 -31.79 -3.16 10.44
CA VAL A 163 -31.73 -3.87 9.16
C VAL A 163 -33.13 -4.06 8.56
N LEU A 164 -34.10 -4.43 9.39
CA LEU A 164 -35.45 -4.75 8.91
C LEU A 164 -36.23 -3.52 8.46
N GLY A 165 -35.94 -2.35 9.03
CA GLY A 165 -36.61 -1.07 8.75
C GLY A 165 -35.90 -0.17 7.72
N ALA A 166 -34.72 -0.51 7.29
CA ALA A 166 -33.93 0.31 6.37
C ALA A 166 -34.25 0.06 4.89
N ARG A 167 -33.86 1.03 4.05
CA ARG A 167 -33.75 0.82 2.60
C ARG A 167 -32.59 -0.13 2.29
N SER A 168 -32.67 -0.74 1.13
CA SER A 168 -31.61 -1.63 0.66
C SER A 168 -30.34 -0.88 0.26
N LEU A 169 -29.17 -1.40 0.65
CA LEU A 169 -27.89 -0.86 0.24
C LEU A 169 -27.72 -0.83 -1.30
N ILE A 170 -28.27 -1.81 -2.03
CA ILE A 170 -28.23 -1.85 -3.50
C ILE A 170 -28.81 -0.57 -4.12
N GLU A 171 -29.83 0.01 -3.53
CA GLU A 171 -30.46 1.24 -4.05
C GLU A 171 -29.56 2.47 -3.90
N ALA A 172 -28.61 2.44 -2.97
CA ALA A 172 -27.67 3.53 -2.68
C ALA A 172 -26.32 3.38 -3.41
N LEU A 173 -25.98 2.16 -3.84
CA LEU A 173 -24.71 1.89 -4.52
C LEU A 173 -24.75 2.30 -5.99
N PRO A 174 -23.61 2.77 -6.55
CA PRO A 174 -23.45 2.94 -8.00
C PRO A 174 -23.70 1.63 -8.76
N ALA A 175 -24.33 1.71 -9.93
CA ALA A 175 -24.69 0.54 -10.74
C ALA A 175 -23.47 -0.35 -11.07
N GLU A 176 -22.31 0.25 -11.31
CA GLU A 176 -21.07 -0.49 -11.56
C GLU A 176 -20.57 -1.24 -10.34
N THR A 177 -20.68 -0.67 -9.12
CA THR A 177 -20.35 -1.35 -7.85
C THR A 177 -21.28 -2.55 -7.64
N VAL A 178 -22.58 -2.39 -7.92
CA VAL A 178 -23.54 -3.51 -7.90
C VAL A 178 -23.15 -4.57 -8.92
N ALA A 179 -22.83 -4.20 -10.16
CA ALA A 179 -22.41 -5.12 -11.20
C ALA A 179 -21.15 -5.90 -10.82
N ARG A 180 -20.18 -5.25 -10.16
CA ARG A 180 -18.99 -5.95 -9.63
C ARG A 180 -19.34 -6.88 -8.48
N ALA A 181 -20.23 -6.48 -7.58
CA ALA A 181 -20.65 -7.32 -6.45
C ALA A 181 -21.43 -8.55 -6.89
N VAL A 182 -22.15 -8.49 -8.02
CA VAL A 182 -22.85 -9.67 -8.60
C VAL A 182 -21.97 -10.53 -9.49
N SER A 183 -20.69 -10.17 -9.68
CA SER A 183 -19.74 -11.04 -10.39
C SER A 183 -19.42 -12.29 -9.59
N ASP A 184 -18.80 -13.28 -10.25
CA ASP A 184 -18.44 -14.56 -9.62
C ASP A 184 -17.30 -14.47 -8.60
N ALA A 185 -16.71 -13.29 -8.42
CA ALA A 185 -15.59 -13.05 -7.53
C ALA A 185 -16.08 -12.54 -6.16
N PRO A 186 -15.54 -13.04 -5.05
CA PRO A 186 -15.70 -12.40 -3.75
C PRO A 186 -15.26 -10.95 -3.78
N MET A 187 -16.07 -10.08 -3.16
CA MET A 187 -15.86 -8.65 -3.19
C MET A 187 -15.96 -8.03 -1.80
N LEU A 188 -15.00 -7.17 -1.49
CA LEU A 188 -15.03 -6.24 -0.36
C LEU A 188 -15.39 -4.85 -0.89
N TYR A 189 -16.31 -4.17 -0.23
CA TYR A 189 -16.62 -2.76 -0.42
C TYR A 189 -16.42 -2.00 0.89
N LEU A 190 -15.83 -0.83 0.81
CA LEU A 190 -15.64 0.08 1.94
C LEU A 190 -16.01 1.50 1.51
N ASN A 191 -16.96 2.09 2.19
CA ASN A 191 -17.25 3.52 2.12
C ASN A 191 -16.26 4.27 3.02
N VAL A 192 -15.17 4.78 2.43
CA VAL A 192 -14.09 5.45 3.15
C VAL A 192 -14.58 6.77 3.75
N ASP A 193 -15.45 7.48 3.04
CA ASP A 193 -15.99 8.75 3.51
C ASP A 193 -16.80 8.60 4.80
N SER A 194 -17.67 7.59 4.85
CA SER A 194 -18.38 7.23 6.08
C SER A 194 -17.43 6.84 7.21
N VAL A 195 -16.38 6.06 6.92
CA VAL A 195 -15.39 5.65 7.92
C VAL A 195 -14.60 6.85 8.44
N LYS A 196 -14.19 7.78 7.57
CA LYS A 196 -13.54 9.04 7.98
C LYS A 196 -14.41 9.83 8.93
N THR A 197 -15.69 10.03 8.56
CA THR A 197 -16.66 10.75 9.39
C THR A 197 -16.83 10.09 10.76
N ILE A 198 -16.94 8.76 10.81
CA ILE A 198 -17.09 8.01 12.06
C ILE A 198 -15.84 8.14 12.95
N TYR A 199 -14.65 8.10 12.39
CA TYR A 199 -13.39 8.02 13.13
C TYR A 199 -12.52 9.30 13.05
N GLU A 200 -13.07 10.44 12.65
CA GLU A 200 -12.35 11.70 12.47
C GLU A 200 -11.44 12.04 13.66
N SER A 201 -12.01 12.02 14.88
CA SER A 201 -11.26 12.36 16.09
C SER A 201 -10.16 11.36 16.43
N GLU A 202 -10.41 10.07 16.21
CA GLU A 202 -9.44 9.00 16.45
C GLU A 202 -8.30 9.03 15.42
N ILE A 203 -8.63 9.28 14.16
CA ILE A 203 -7.64 9.45 13.09
C ILE A 203 -6.74 10.64 13.40
N ALA A 204 -7.31 11.80 13.71
CA ALA A 204 -6.57 12.99 14.07
C ALA A 204 -5.70 12.80 15.34
N SER A 205 -6.23 12.09 16.34
CA SER A 205 -5.49 11.75 17.56
C SER A 205 -4.34 10.78 17.27
N TRP A 206 -4.57 9.77 16.44
CA TRP A 206 -3.54 8.82 16.06
C TRP A 206 -2.40 9.49 15.29
N PHE A 207 -2.73 10.38 14.35
CA PHE A 207 -1.71 11.14 13.60
C PHE A 207 -0.85 12.01 14.52
N ARG A 208 -1.47 12.74 15.45
CA ARG A 208 -0.73 13.56 16.43
C ARG A 208 0.18 12.72 17.31
N ALA A 209 -0.32 11.59 17.83
CA ALA A 209 0.46 10.69 18.67
C ALA A 209 1.63 10.06 17.89
N SER A 210 1.38 9.61 16.66
CA SER A 210 2.40 8.98 15.81
C SER A 210 3.47 9.97 15.38
N SER A 211 3.11 11.21 15.05
CA SER A 211 4.05 12.28 14.73
C SER A 211 4.94 12.61 15.94
N GLY A 212 4.35 12.71 17.16
CA GLY A 212 5.13 12.92 18.38
C GLY A 212 6.14 11.80 18.63
N GLN A 213 5.72 10.53 18.49
CA GLN A 213 6.61 9.39 18.67
C GLN A 213 7.81 9.37 17.72
N VAL A 214 7.66 9.89 16.49
CA VAL A 214 8.77 10.00 15.53
C VAL A 214 9.84 10.96 16.05
N TYR A 215 9.44 12.09 16.64
CA TYR A 215 10.39 13.07 17.19
C TYR A 215 11.04 12.59 18.49
N ASP A 216 10.37 11.75 19.26
CA ASP A 216 10.90 11.22 20.52
C ASP A 216 11.97 10.13 20.30
N GLN A 217 12.19 9.65 19.08
CA GLN A 217 13.20 8.65 18.77
C GLN A 217 14.57 9.31 18.53
N PRO A 218 15.59 9.10 19.41
CA PRO A 218 16.90 9.76 19.29
C PRO A 218 17.63 9.50 17.97
N ASN A 219 17.31 8.39 17.30
CA ASN A 219 17.92 7.98 16.03
C ASN A 219 17.15 8.48 14.79
N ALA A 220 15.96 9.03 14.97
CA ALA A 220 15.10 9.48 13.88
C ALA A 220 15.29 10.97 13.55
N VAL A 221 15.95 11.73 14.42
CA VAL A 221 16.07 13.18 14.33
C VAL A 221 16.45 13.71 12.94
N PRO A 222 17.39 13.11 12.16
CA PRO A 222 17.70 13.60 10.82
C PRO A 222 16.60 13.34 9.78
N TYR A 223 15.69 12.39 10.05
CA TYR A 223 14.65 11.93 9.12
C TYR A 223 13.24 12.14 9.65
N ALA A 224 13.10 12.65 10.87
CA ALA A 224 11.80 12.81 11.53
C ALA A 224 10.87 13.68 10.69
N ASP A 225 11.37 14.82 10.20
CA ASP A 225 10.59 15.73 9.37
C ASP A 225 10.14 15.10 8.06
N MET A 226 11.02 14.34 7.41
CA MET A 226 10.69 13.61 6.18
C MET A 226 9.62 12.54 6.45
N LEU A 227 9.75 11.80 7.54
CA LEU A 227 8.80 10.74 7.90
C LEU A 227 7.42 11.32 8.27
N VAL A 228 7.38 12.40 9.05
CA VAL A 228 6.13 13.09 9.40
C VAL A 228 5.49 13.69 8.15
N THR A 229 6.26 14.29 7.25
CA THR A 229 5.75 14.81 5.97
C THR A 229 5.16 13.69 5.12
N TYR A 230 5.82 12.54 5.06
CA TYR A 230 5.29 11.35 4.37
C TYR A 230 3.99 10.86 4.99
N MET A 231 3.90 10.81 6.32
CA MET A 231 2.67 10.44 7.03
C MET A 231 1.53 11.42 6.73
N LEU A 232 1.80 12.73 6.71
CA LEU A 232 0.82 13.75 6.34
C LEU A 232 0.36 13.59 4.89
N GLY A 233 1.27 13.24 3.98
CA GLY A 233 0.94 12.92 2.59
C GLY A 233 -0.03 11.73 2.47
N ILE A 234 0.24 10.64 3.21
CA ILE A 234 -0.67 9.48 3.27
C ILE A 234 -2.03 9.88 3.86
N ALA A 235 -2.05 10.69 4.92
CA ALA A 235 -3.31 11.17 5.51
C ALA A 235 -4.12 11.97 4.49
N SER A 236 -3.49 12.91 3.80
CA SER A 236 -4.13 13.71 2.76
C SER A 236 -4.64 12.87 1.60
N PHE A 237 -3.92 11.81 1.23
CA PHE A 237 -4.36 10.87 0.21
C PHE A 237 -5.60 10.09 0.65
N ILE A 238 -5.63 9.56 1.88
CA ILE A 238 -6.78 8.85 2.45
C ILE A 238 -7.98 9.80 2.59
N ASP A 239 -7.74 11.06 2.96
CA ASP A 239 -8.79 12.06 3.12
C ASP A 239 -9.53 12.36 1.81
N GLN A 240 -8.86 12.22 0.67
CA GLN A 240 -9.43 12.39 -0.65
C GLN A 240 -10.13 11.13 -1.21
N MET A 241 -10.03 9.97 -0.55
CA MET A 241 -10.73 8.75 -0.96
C MET A 241 -12.21 8.81 -0.61
N GLU A 242 -13.06 8.30 -1.50
CA GLU A 242 -14.50 8.13 -1.32
C GLU A 242 -14.85 6.67 -1.03
N THR A 243 -14.44 5.76 -1.92
CA THR A 243 -14.71 4.32 -1.78
C THR A 243 -13.51 3.46 -2.16
N VAL A 244 -13.48 2.26 -1.59
CA VAL A 244 -12.54 1.19 -1.96
C VAL A 244 -13.32 -0.07 -2.23
N GLU A 245 -13.10 -0.66 -3.40
CA GLU A 245 -13.64 -1.94 -3.83
C GLU A 245 -12.49 -2.90 -4.10
N ALA A 246 -12.55 -4.12 -3.57
CA ALA A 246 -11.57 -5.15 -3.84
C ALA A 246 -12.28 -6.45 -4.24
N ALA A 247 -11.92 -7.00 -5.38
CA ALA A 247 -12.37 -8.31 -5.83
C ALA A 247 -11.17 -9.26 -5.95
N LEU A 248 -11.41 -10.56 -5.77
CA LEU A 248 -10.34 -11.54 -5.72
C LEU A 248 -10.74 -12.79 -6.51
N LYS A 249 -9.82 -13.30 -7.34
CA LYS A 249 -10.04 -14.49 -8.18
C LYS A 249 -8.93 -15.49 -7.94
N PHE A 250 -9.28 -16.75 -7.70
CA PHE A 250 -8.32 -17.84 -7.74
C PHE A 250 -8.22 -18.37 -9.17
N GLU A 251 -7.05 -18.26 -9.72
CA GLU A 251 -6.72 -18.82 -11.01
C GLU A 251 -5.95 -20.15 -10.83
N PRO A 252 -5.90 -21.04 -11.83
CA PRO A 252 -5.17 -22.30 -11.71
C PRO A 252 -3.70 -22.12 -11.34
N GLU A 253 -3.06 -21.03 -11.76
CA GLU A 253 -1.62 -20.77 -11.62
C GLU A 253 -1.30 -19.74 -10.55
N GLY A 254 -2.32 -19.01 -10.04
CA GLY A 254 -2.11 -17.92 -9.10
C GLY A 254 -3.37 -17.33 -8.50
N LEU A 255 -3.18 -16.20 -7.86
CA LEU A 255 -4.22 -15.39 -7.27
C LEU A 255 -4.24 -14.04 -7.97
N ALA A 256 -5.38 -13.66 -8.55
CA ALA A 256 -5.59 -12.34 -9.10
C ALA A 256 -6.47 -11.50 -8.16
N ALA A 257 -6.16 -10.21 -8.03
CA ALA A 257 -6.99 -9.28 -7.25
C ALA A 257 -7.13 -7.97 -8.01
N ASP A 258 -8.35 -7.45 -8.01
CA ASP A 258 -8.68 -6.15 -8.60
C ASP A 258 -9.13 -5.20 -7.47
N LEU A 259 -8.39 -4.11 -7.29
CA LEU A 259 -8.72 -3.05 -6.34
C LEU A 259 -9.12 -1.79 -7.13
N LYS A 260 -10.28 -1.23 -6.81
CA LYS A 260 -10.74 0.05 -7.34
C LYS A 260 -10.85 1.06 -6.21
N ILE A 261 -10.20 2.19 -6.36
CA ILE A 261 -10.23 3.30 -5.42
C ILE A 261 -10.89 4.47 -6.13
N ARG A 262 -11.93 5.04 -5.55
CA ARG A 262 -12.53 6.29 -6.00
C ARG A 262 -12.14 7.42 -5.09
N PHE A 263 -11.94 8.57 -5.69
CA PHE A 263 -11.59 9.81 -5.02
C PHE A 263 -12.72 10.81 -5.17
N VAL A 264 -12.82 11.72 -4.22
CA VAL A 264 -13.78 12.81 -4.24
C VAL A 264 -13.55 13.67 -5.50
N ASP A 265 -14.61 13.94 -6.24
CA ASP A 265 -14.54 14.78 -7.44
C ASP A 265 -13.97 16.17 -7.12
N GLY A 266 -13.04 16.66 -7.95
CA GLY A 266 -12.35 17.94 -7.76
C GLY A 266 -11.26 17.92 -6.69
N ALA A 267 -10.99 16.78 -6.06
CA ALA A 267 -9.82 16.63 -5.20
C ALA A 267 -8.52 16.65 -6.01
N ALA A 268 -7.43 17.09 -5.40
CA ALA A 268 -6.14 17.22 -6.10
C ALA A 268 -5.63 15.90 -6.69
N VAL A 269 -5.90 14.77 -6.01
CA VAL A 269 -5.58 13.43 -6.51
C VAL A 269 -6.46 13.10 -7.73
N ALA A 270 -7.77 13.36 -7.66
CA ALA A 270 -8.70 13.12 -8.77
C ALA A 270 -8.31 13.91 -10.02
N ASP A 271 -7.95 15.18 -9.87
CA ASP A 271 -7.46 16.04 -10.97
C ASP A 271 -6.16 15.50 -11.58
N PHE A 272 -5.24 15.04 -10.73
CA PHE A 272 -3.99 14.44 -11.20
C PHE A 272 -4.26 13.15 -11.99
N LEU A 273 -5.06 12.24 -11.46
CA LEU A 273 -5.37 10.95 -12.10
C LEU A 273 -6.11 11.14 -13.43
N SER A 274 -7.09 12.05 -13.46
CA SER A 274 -7.90 12.33 -14.65
C SER A 274 -7.09 12.90 -15.83
N ALA A 275 -5.94 13.48 -15.53
CA ALA A 275 -5.03 14.02 -16.54
C ALA A 275 -4.03 13.00 -17.09
N GLN A 276 -4.00 11.79 -16.53
CA GLN A 276 -3.12 10.72 -16.99
C GLN A 276 -3.81 9.93 -18.12
N ALA A 277 -3.08 9.63 -19.18
CA ALA A 277 -3.53 8.71 -20.21
C ALA A 277 -2.85 7.35 -20.00
N PRO A 278 -3.62 6.26 -19.93
CA PRO A 278 -3.03 4.92 -19.95
C PRO A 278 -2.33 4.69 -21.29
N GLY A 279 -1.36 3.79 -21.30
CA GLY A 279 -0.64 3.46 -22.52
C GLY A 279 0.37 2.36 -22.31
N ILE A 280 0.87 1.80 -23.41
CA ILE A 280 1.84 0.71 -23.37
C ILE A 280 3.09 1.18 -22.63
N LEU A 281 3.42 0.47 -21.56
CA LEU A 281 4.64 0.69 -20.82
C LEU A 281 5.77 -0.10 -21.47
N PRO A 282 6.79 0.57 -22.04
CA PRO A 282 7.99 -0.10 -22.46
C PRO A 282 8.75 -0.51 -21.20
N ILE A 283 8.63 -1.77 -20.80
CA ILE A 283 9.56 -2.33 -19.84
C ILE A 283 10.80 -2.71 -20.64
N PRO A 284 11.91 -1.99 -20.51
CA PRO A 284 13.13 -2.45 -21.12
C PRO A 284 13.41 -3.83 -20.55
N ALA A 285 13.55 -4.82 -21.41
CA ALA A 285 14.09 -6.14 -21.05
C ALA A 285 15.58 -5.96 -20.74
N VAL A 286 15.83 -5.20 -19.67
CA VAL A 286 17.15 -4.69 -19.35
C VAL A 286 18.08 -5.81 -18.92
N THR A 287 17.53 -6.95 -18.53
CA THR A 287 18.36 -8.11 -18.18
C THR A 287 17.61 -9.41 -18.39
N GLU A 288 18.31 -10.45 -18.84
CA GLU A 288 17.89 -11.84 -18.75
C GLU A 288 18.09 -12.39 -17.32
N GLN A 289 18.75 -11.62 -16.45
CA GLN A 289 19.02 -11.99 -15.06
C GLN A 289 17.76 -11.74 -14.20
N PRO A 290 17.60 -12.49 -13.12
CA PRO A 290 16.49 -12.31 -12.22
C PRO A 290 16.54 -10.91 -11.59
N VAL A 291 15.59 -10.08 -11.93
CA VAL A 291 15.37 -8.77 -11.34
C VAL A 291 14.57 -8.99 -10.07
N SER A 292 15.01 -8.42 -8.94
CA SER A 292 14.22 -8.49 -7.70
C SER A 292 12.93 -7.69 -7.82
N SER A 293 13.02 -6.51 -8.47
CA SER A 293 11.86 -5.69 -8.78
C SER A 293 12.09 -4.83 -10.03
N ALA A 294 11.01 -4.62 -10.77
CA ALA A 294 10.93 -3.64 -11.84
C ALA A 294 9.69 -2.78 -11.58
N VAL A 295 9.87 -1.46 -11.59
CA VAL A 295 8.79 -0.49 -11.47
C VAL A 295 8.87 0.41 -12.69
N THR A 296 7.84 0.40 -13.51
CA THR A 296 7.77 1.30 -14.65
C THR A 296 6.47 2.09 -14.60
N PHE A 297 6.52 3.35 -14.96
CA PHE A 297 5.35 4.20 -14.99
C PHE A 297 5.39 5.20 -16.13
N ARG A 298 4.20 5.55 -16.58
CA ARG A 298 3.92 6.58 -17.56
C ARG A 298 3.09 7.67 -16.92
N LEU A 299 3.62 8.88 -16.94
CA LEU A 299 2.96 10.03 -16.36
C LEU A 299 2.96 11.19 -17.38
N ASN A 300 1.83 11.88 -17.49
CA ASN A 300 1.75 13.11 -18.28
C ASN A 300 2.85 14.09 -17.84
N PRO A 301 3.79 14.51 -18.73
CA PRO A 301 4.95 15.29 -18.34
C PRO A 301 4.60 16.61 -17.66
N ALA A 302 3.60 17.34 -18.15
CA ALA A 302 3.18 18.62 -17.57
C ALA A 302 2.61 18.42 -16.15
N ARG A 303 1.78 17.41 -15.94
CA ARG A 303 1.21 17.08 -14.62
C ARG A 303 2.23 16.51 -13.67
N ARG A 304 3.19 15.73 -14.16
CA ARG A 304 4.31 15.25 -13.35
C ARG A 304 5.15 16.41 -12.85
N THR A 305 5.49 17.39 -13.69
CA THR A 305 6.25 18.57 -13.29
C THR A 305 5.50 19.38 -12.23
N ASP A 306 4.21 19.65 -12.44
CA ASP A 306 3.38 20.35 -11.45
C ASP A 306 3.30 19.56 -10.12
N PHE A 307 3.10 18.24 -10.19
CA PHE A 307 3.12 17.38 -9.01
C PHE A 307 4.47 17.40 -8.29
N ALA A 308 5.58 17.27 -9.02
CA ALA A 308 6.93 17.33 -8.44
C ALA A 308 7.19 18.67 -7.73
N LEU A 309 6.76 19.78 -8.31
CA LEU A 309 6.90 21.11 -7.70
C LEU A 309 6.01 21.26 -6.47
N ARG A 310 4.75 20.79 -6.50
CA ARG A 310 3.86 20.82 -5.34
C ARG A 310 4.38 19.92 -4.20
N ALA A 311 4.84 18.70 -4.52
CA ALA A 311 5.45 17.80 -3.54
C ALA A 311 6.71 18.42 -2.93
N THR A 312 7.55 19.06 -3.75
CA THR A 312 8.74 19.76 -3.27
C THR A 312 8.37 20.92 -2.35
N ARG A 313 7.36 21.72 -2.73
CA ARG A 313 6.85 22.81 -1.89
C ARG A 313 6.33 22.26 -0.56
N PHE A 314 5.48 21.25 -0.62
CA PHE A 314 4.97 20.59 0.58
C PHE A 314 6.11 20.11 1.49
N PHE A 315 7.12 19.43 0.93
CA PHE A 315 8.29 18.98 1.69
C PHE A 315 9.09 20.14 2.31
N LEU A 316 9.30 21.23 1.56
CA LEU A 316 10.10 22.36 2.04
C LEU A 316 9.36 23.24 3.06
N GLU A 317 8.02 23.32 3.00
CA GLU A 317 7.20 24.23 3.81
C GLU A 317 6.51 23.54 4.99
N SER A 318 6.11 22.27 4.83
CA SER A 318 5.32 21.55 5.85
C SER A 318 6.16 20.81 6.88
N ALA A 319 7.46 20.59 6.62
CA ALA A 319 8.33 19.94 7.59
C ALA A 319 8.53 20.87 8.80
N PRO A 320 8.17 20.43 10.03
CA PRO A 320 8.38 21.21 11.23
C PRO A 320 9.87 21.42 11.47
N ARG A 321 10.32 22.66 11.38
CA ARG A 321 11.72 23.05 11.54
C ARG A 321 11.85 24.13 12.58
N PRO A 322 12.96 24.16 13.36
CA PRO A 322 13.22 25.22 14.31
C PRO A 322 13.28 26.59 13.63
N GLU A 323 13.87 26.63 12.43
CA GLU A 323 13.98 27.82 11.61
C GLU A 323 13.50 27.55 10.18
N PRO A 324 12.73 28.45 9.57
CA PRO A 324 12.31 28.33 8.19
C PRO A 324 13.50 28.38 7.24
N LEU A 325 13.44 27.60 6.16
CA LEU A 325 14.46 27.63 5.12
C LEU A 325 14.50 29.03 4.46
N PRO A 326 15.70 29.55 4.17
CA PRO A 326 15.85 30.76 3.39
C PRO A 326 15.14 30.68 2.03
N GLU A 327 14.49 31.76 1.60
CA GLU A 327 13.77 31.80 0.32
C GLU A 327 14.71 31.54 -0.88
N SER A 328 15.97 31.95 -0.78
CA SER A 328 16.99 31.63 -1.79
C SER A 328 17.22 30.14 -1.94
N THR A 329 17.30 29.40 -0.83
CA THR A 329 17.45 27.93 -0.84
C THR A 329 16.23 27.26 -1.44
N LYS A 330 15.02 27.66 -1.04
CA LYS A 330 13.78 27.13 -1.62
C LYS A 330 13.73 27.35 -3.13
N LYS A 331 14.04 28.58 -3.57
CA LYS A 331 14.05 28.94 -4.99
C LYS A 331 15.01 28.07 -5.79
N THR A 332 16.25 27.87 -5.30
CA THR A 332 17.23 26.99 -5.96
C THR A 332 16.76 25.56 -6.08
N VAL A 333 16.11 25.01 -5.03
CA VAL A 333 15.54 23.66 -5.08
C VAL A 333 14.39 23.57 -6.09
N TYR A 334 13.50 24.58 -6.13
CA TYR A 334 12.41 24.60 -7.11
C TYR A 334 12.92 24.66 -8.53
N GLU A 335 13.88 25.55 -8.83
CA GLU A 335 14.48 25.67 -10.16
C GLU A 335 15.15 24.35 -10.59
N ALA A 336 15.89 23.70 -9.69
CA ALA A 336 16.54 22.43 -9.96
C ALA A 336 15.51 21.32 -10.28
N VAL A 337 14.46 21.20 -9.45
CA VAL A 337 13.39 20.22 -9.67
C VAL A 337 12.62 20.50 -10.95
N GLN A 338 12.34 21.76 -11.25
CA GLN A 338 11.65 22.15 -12.49
C GLN A 338 12.47 21.79 -13.73
N VAL A 339 13.73 22.20 -13.80
CA VAL A 339 14.61 21.92 -14.95
C VAL A 339 14.75 20.41 -15.17
N PHE A 340 14.96 19.65 -14.09
CA PHE A 340 15.05 18.18 -14.16
C PHE A 340 13.73 17.57 -14.63
N ALA A 341 12.60 17.92 -14.03
CA ALA A 341 11.31 17.34 -14.38
C ALA A 341 10.88 17.66 -15.82
N GLU A 342 11.14 18.87 -16.30
CA GLU A 342 10.82 19.29 -17.69
C GLU A 342 11.72 18.63 -18.74
N SER A 343 12.88 18.10 -18.37
CA SER A 343 13.79 17.38 -19.27
C SER A 343 13.35 15.95 -19.55
N LEU A 344 12.47 15.37 -18.71
CA LEU A 344 12.05 13.98 -18.79
C LEU A 344 10.89 13.78 -19.77
N GLY A 345 10.86 12.65 -20.46
CA GLY A 345 9.73 12.13 -21.21
C GLY A 345 8.62 11.58 -20.31
N ASP A 346 7.69 10.80 -20.85
CA ASP A 346 6.57 10.28 -20.08
C ASP A 346 6.87 8.95 -19.37
N HIS A 347 7.95 8.25 -19.74
CA HIS A 347 8.31 6.95 -19.17
C HIS A 347 9.50 7.02 -18.23
N ILE A 348 9.35 6.33 -17.08
CA ILE A 348 10.43 6.11 -16.11
C ILE A 348 10.38 4.65 -15.66
N THR A 349 11.54 4.00 -15.62
CA THR A 349 11.67 2.62 -15.14
C THR A 349 12.75 2.53 -14.08
N PHE A 350 12.44 1.90 -12.95
CA PHE A 350 13.39 1.53 -11.91
C PHE A 350 13.55 0.01 -11.88
N LEU A 351 14.77 -0.45 -11.80
CA LEU A 351 15.12 -1.86 -11.73
C LEU A 351 16.01 -2.09 -10.51
N SER A 352 15.74 -3.15 -9.79
CA SER A 352 16.61 -3.64 -8.73
C SER A 352 16.94 -5.10 -8.99
N ALA A 353 18.19 -5.47 -8.80
CA ALA A 353 18.66 -6.84 -8.92
C ALA A 353 19.65 -7.15 -7.78
N PRO A 354 19.88 -8.43 -7.43
CA PRO A 354 20.98 -8.82 -6.56
C PRO A 354 22.31 -8.37 -7.14
N ALA A 355 23.14 -7.74 -6.32
CA ALA A 355 24.49 -7.41 -6.73
C ALA A 355 25.37 -8.66 -6.83
N GLN A 356 26.43 -8.59 -7.63
CA GLN A 356 27.43 -9.64 -7.66
C GLN A 356 28.13 -9.82 -6.29
N PRO A 357 28.61 -11.01 -5.96
CA PRO A 357 29.32 -11.25 -4.70
C PRO A 357 30.43 -10.23 -4.46
N GLY A 358 30.43 -9.60 -3.28
CA GLY A 358 31.38 -8.57 -2.90
C GLY A 358 31.09 -7.16 -3.41
N MET A 359 30.07 -6.98 -4.26
CA MET A 359 29.69 -5.67 -4.83
C MET A 359 28.50 -5.03 -4.09
N GLY A 360 28.14 -5.52 -2.92
CA GLY A 360 27.01 -5.07 -2.12
C GLY A 360 25.86 -6.07 -2.09
N VAL A 361 24.69 -5.60 -1.70
CA VAL A 361 23.44 -6.40 -1.65
C VAL A 361 22.57 -6.14 -2.88
N GLU A 362 22.65 -4.93 -3.42
CA GLU A 362 21.73 -4.44 -4.44
C GLU A 362 22.47 -3.72 -5.57
N SER A 363 22.04 -4.03 -6.80
CA SER A 363 22.36 -3.29 -8.01
C SER A 363 21.08 -2.63 -8.51
N GLY A 364 21.00 -1.30 -8.43
CA GLY A 364 19.84 -0.52 -8.83
C GLY A 364 20.12 0.32 -10.07
N VAL A 365 19.15 0.35 -10.99
CA VAL A 365 19.19 1.19 -12.20
C VAL A 365 17.87 1.90 -12.41
N ALA A 366 17.95 3.20 -12.71
CA ALA A 366 16.82 3.99 -13.19
C ALA A 366 17.04 4.33 -14.67
N VAL A 367 16.01 4.17 -15.48
CA VAL A 367 15.99 4.53 -16.90
C VAL A 367 14.91 5.61 -17.09
N TYR A 368 15.32 6.76 -17.58
CA TYR A 368 14.45 7.90 -17.85
C TYR A 368 14.38 8.13 -19.35
N GLU A 369 13.18 8.23 -19.91
CA GLU A 369 13.00 8.81 -21.23
C GLU A 369 13.25 10.31 -21.14
N LEU A 370 13.91 10.89 -22.14
CA LEU A 370 14.30 12.30 -22.18
C LEU A 370 13.63 13.03 -23.34
N VAL A 371 13.10 14.19 -23.07
CA VAL A 371 12.68 15.16 -24.09
C VAL A 371 13.89 15.98 -24.53
N ASP A 372 14.76 16.32 -23.58
CA ASP A 372 15.95 17.13 -23.79
C ASP A 372 17.15 16.60 -22.97
N PRO A 373 18.06 15.88 -23.63
CA PRO A 373 19.25 15.31 -22.97
C PRO A 373 20.19 16.34 -22.34
N GLU A 374 20.37 17.51 -22.95
CA GLU A 374 21.26 18.54 -22.41
C GLU A 374 20.65 19.22 -21.19
N ARG A 375 19.35 19.50 -21.25
CA ARG A 375 18.59 20.02 -20.12
C ARG A 375 18.58 19.03 -18.95
N PHE A 376 18.53 17.71 -19.23
CA PHE A 376 18.64 16.68 -18.21
C PHE A 376 19.99 16.74 -17.49
N ARG A 377 21.12 16.82 -18.24
CA ARG A 377 22.45 16.94 -17.62
C ARG A 377 22.54 18.15 -16.73
N HIS A 378 22.08 19.30 -17.21
CA HIS A 378 22.04 20.54 -16.43
C HIS A 378 21.13 20.39 -15.18
N GLY A 379 19.97 19.75 -15.31
CA GLY A 379 19.06 19.47 -14.20
C GLY A 379 19.69 18.60 -13.11
N VAL A 380 20.47 17.58 -13.48
CA VAL A 380 21.21 16.74 -12.53
C VAL A 380 22.25 17.54 -11.75
N GLU A 381 22.98 18.44 -12.42
CA GLU A 381 23.96 19.33 -11.77
C GLU A 381 23.28 20.29 -10.80
N LEU A 382 22.18 20.91 -11.20
CA LEU A 382 21.38 21.79 -10.35
C LEU A 382 20.81 21.04 -9.13
N LEU A 383 20.31 19.81 -9.32
CA LEU A 383 19.84 18.97 -8.21
C LEU A 383 20.96 18.68 -7.22
N ALA A 384 22.15 18.30 -7.69
CA ALA A 384 23.30 18.06 -6.82
C ALA A 384 23.65 19.29 -6.01
N ALA A 385 23.75 20.47 -6.64
CA ALA A 385 24.03 21.74 -5.97
C ALA A 385 22.92 22.13 -4.98
N SER A 386 21.65 21.92 -5.33
CA SER A 386 20.51 22.23 -4.45
C SER A 386 20.48 21.34 -3.20
N TRP A 387 20.79 20.05 -3.35
CA TRP A 387 20.93 19.14 -2.21
C TRP A 387 22.09 19.51 -1.29
N GLU A 388 23.21 19.96 -1.85
CA GLU A 388 24.32 20.49 -1.05
C GLU A 388 23.90 21.71 -0.21
N GLY A 389 23.21 22.67 -0.84
CA GLY A 389 22.69 23.85 -0.17
C GLY A 389 21.65 23.53 0.90
N LEU A 390 20.75 22.60 0.62
CA LEU A 390 19.76 22.13 1.60
C LEU A 390 20.42 21.42 2.78
N ALA A 391 21.42 20.57 2.53
CA ALA A 391 22.15 19.86 3.57
C ALA A 391 22.89 20.83 4.51
N ASP A 392 23.53 21.87 3.96
CA ASP A 392 24.20 22.91 4.75
C ASP A 392 23.20 23.60 5.70
N GLN A 393 21.97 23.90 5.26
CA GLN A 393 20.90 24.46 6.10
C GLN A 393 20.41 23.53 7.20
N LEU A 394 20.53 22.22 6.97
CA LEU A 394 20.17 21.19 7.95
C LEU A 394 21.34 20.79 8.86
N ASN A 395 22.45 21.53 8.83
CA ASN A 395 23.71 21.21 9.52
C ASN A 395 24.25 19.82 9.14
N LEU A 396 23.96 19.36 7.94
CA LEU A 396 24.49 18.13 7.36
C LEU A 396 25.57 18.49 6.34
N TYR A 397 26.73 17.88 6.45
CA TYR A 397 27.75 18.05 5.42
C TYR A 397 27.49 17.05 4.29
N LEU A 398 27.00 17.52 3.16
CA LEU A 398 26.83 16.76 1.93
C LEU A 398 27.49 17.54 0.79
N LYS A 399 28.44 16.95 0.10
CA LYS A 399 29.02 17.49 -1.12
C LYS A 399 29.05 16.41 -2.19
N PHE A 400 28.65 16.75 -3.39
CA PHE A 400 28.76 15.87 -4.54
C PHE A 400 30.04 16.22 -5.31
N LYS A 401 30.92 15.23 -5.47
CA LYS A 401 32.04 15.38 -6.37
C LYS A 401 31.68 14.71 -7.70
N ALA A 402 31.45 15.50 -8.73
CA ALA A 402 31.40 14.99 -10.09
C ALA A 402 32.83 14.58 -10.49
N LEU A 403 33.01 13.33 -10.80
CA LEU A 403 34.19 12.83 -11.47
C LEU A 403 33.77 12.65 -12.92
N PRO A 404 34.29 13.42 -13.85
CA PRO A 404 34.16 13.12 -15.26
C PRO A 404 35.07 11.91 -15.52
N ASP A 405 34.67 10.79 -14.98
CA ASP A 405 35.33 9.54 -15.29
C ASP A 405 34.77 9.11 -16.64
N MET A 406 35.52 9.40 -17.67
CA MET A 406 35.23 9.03 -19.05
C MET A 406 35.44 7.52 -19.25
N THR A 407 35.02 6.72 -18.28
CA THR A 407 34.96 5.27 -18.44
C THR A 407 33.91 5.00 -19.51
N ASP A 408 34.39 4.77 -20.71
CA ASP A 408 33.58 4.37 -21.86
C ASP A 408 32.97 3.00 -21.56
N LEU A 409 31.71 2.99 -21.11
CA LEU A 409 30.97 1.75 -20.84
C LEU A 409 30.08 1.45 -22.03
N ALA A 410 30.38 0.39 -22.76
CA ALA A 410 29.67 -0.01 -23.99
C ALA A 410 29.63 1.10 -25.07
N GLY A 411 30.68 1.90 -25.20
CA GLY A 411 30.75 3.00 -26.17
C GLY A 411 30.04 4.28 -25.74
N VAL A 412 29.61 4.42 -24.46
CA VAL A 412 28.89 5.58 -23.96
C VAL A 412 29.64 6.26 -22.82
N PRO A 413 29.84 7.61 -22.88
CA PRO A 413 30.42 8.35 -21.78
C PRO A 413 29.58 8.26 -20.51
N VAL A 414 30.23 8.01 -19.38
CA VAL A 414 29.60 7.93 -18.05
C VAL A 414 30.12 9.04 -17.15
N VAL A 415 29.22 9.75 -16.50
CA VAL A 415 29.55 10.72 -15.44
C VAL A 415 29.29 10.08 -14.09
N THR A 416 30.30 10.13 -13.21
CA THR A 416 30.19 9.55 -11.87
C THR A 416 30.08 10.64 -10.82
N TYR A 417 29.02 10.62 -10.01
CA TYR A 417 28.78 11.50 -8.87
C TYR A 417 29.06 10.75 -7.58
N VAL A 418 30.02 11.24 -6.80
CA VAL A 418 30.42 10.66 -5.51
C VAL A 418 29.92 11.58 -4.38
N PRO A 419 28.87 11.21 -3.63
CA PRO A 419 28.43 11.98 -2.48
C PRO A 419 29.42 11.84 -1.33
N ARG A 420 29.85 12.96 -0.77
CA ARG A 420 30.67 13.04 0.44
C ARG A 420 29.80 13.48 1.58
N LEU A 421 29.32 12.54 2.36
CA LEU A 421 28.48 12.76 3.51
C LEU A 421 29.33 12.70 4.78
N ARG A 422 29.19 13.68 5.70
CA ARG A 422 29.81 13.65 7.03
C ARG A 422 28.74 13.91 8.08
N PHE A 423 28.75 13.12 9.12
CA PHE A 423 27.94 13.33 10.31
C PHE A 423 28.80 13.99 11.38
N GLY A 424 28.19 14.87 12.17
CA GLY A 424 28.88 15.57 13.27
C GLY A 424 29.44 14.64 14.37
N ILE A 425 28.96 13.38 14.45
CA ILE A 425 29.41 12.36 15.40
C ILE A 425 30.31 11.35 14.68
N PRO A 426 31.63 11.30 14.97
CA PRO A 426 32.58 10.44 14.24
C PRO A 426 32.23 8.95 14.26
N ALA A 427 31.77 8.40 15.40
CA ALA A 427 31.40 6.99 15.50
C ALA A 427 30.24 6.62 14.57
N ARG A 428 29.19 7.45 14.53
CA ARG A 428 28.05 7.25 13.60
C ARG A 428 28.48 7.35 12.14
N HIS A 429 29.46 8.18 11.83
CA HIS A 429 29.99 8.30 10.48
C HIS A 429 30.68 7.03 10.00
N VAL A 430 31.45 6.35 10.88
CA VAL A 430 32.11 5.07 10.55
C VAL A 430 31.06 3.98 10.30
N GLU A 431 30.12 3.81 11.22
CA GLU A 431 29.03 2.85 11.10
C GLU A 431 28.20 3.06 9.83
N PHE A 432 27.84 4.31 9.54
CA PHE A 432 27.09 4.63 8.34
C PHE A 432 27.86 4.29 7.05
N ARG A 433 29.15 4.61 6.98
CA ARG A 433 29.98 4.24 5.82
C ARG A 433 30.10 2.73 5.67
N GLN A 434 30.23 1.98 6.76
CA GLN A 434 30.23 0.52 6.71
C GLN A 434 28.89 -0.02 6.15
N ARG A 435 27.77 0.54 6.61
CA ARG A 435 26.43 0.18 6.11
C ARG A 435 26.26 0.52 4.62
N LEU A 436 26.73 1.69 4.18
CA LEU A 436 26.71 2.03 2.74
C LEU A 436 27.57 1.07 1.90
N ARG A 437 28.73 0.67 2.40
CA ARG A 437 29.57 -0.32 1.71
C ARG A 437 28.94 -1.71 1.66
N MET A 438 28.27 -2.09 2.73
CA MET A 438 27.52 -3.35 2.76
C MET A 438 26.39 -3.34 1.71
N LEU A 439 25.65 -2.23 1.62
CA LEU A 439 24.52 -2.13 0.68
C LEU A 439 24.95 -1.95 -0.76
N TYR A 440 25.89 -1.05 -1.03
CA TYR A 440 26.24 -0.57 -2.37
C TYR A 440 27.63 -1.00 -2.85
N GLY A 441 28.32 -1.85 -2.07
CA GLY A 441 29.66 -2.36 -2.40
C GLY A 441 30.81 -1.45 -1.96
N PRO A 442 32.07 -1.79 -2.38
CA PRO A 442 33.29 -1.14 -1.85
C PRO A 442 33.34 0.37 -2.03
N GLU A 443 32.80 0.88 -3.14
CA GLU A 443 32.77 2.31 -3.42
C GLU A 443 31.72 3.07 -2.58
N GLY A 444 30.76 2.33 -1.97
CA GLY A 444 29.63 2.90 -1.26
C GLY A 444 28.58 3.46 -2.22
N MET A 445 27.85 4.50 -1.78
CA MET A 445 26.80 5.13 -2.55
C MET A 445 27.41 6.04 -3.63
N VAL A 446 27.50 5.54 -4.85
CA VAL A 446 28.01 6.25 -6.02
C VAL A 446 26.92 6.25 -7.08
N TYR A 447 26.70 7.39 -7.74
CA TYR A 447 25.76 7.49 -8.85
C TYR A 447 26.50 7.59 -10.16
N ARG A 448 26.11 6.78 -11.13
CA ARG A 448 26.63 6.83 -12.49
C ARG A 448 25.52 7.16 -13.46
N VAL A 449 25.78 8.12 -14.32
CA VAL A 449 24.81 8.64 -15.28
C VAL A 449 25.37 8.48 -16.69
N ALA A 450 24.63 7.77 -17.54
CA ALA A 450 24.89 7.68 -18.97
C ALA A 450 23.69 8.19 -19.77
N VAL A 451 23.92 8.85 -20.89
CA VAL A 451 22.86 9.28 -21.80
C VAL A 451 23.03 8.52 -23.12
N VAL A 452 21.98 7.79 -23.52
CA VAL A 452 21.94 6.91 -24.70
C VAL A 452 20.76 7.34 -25.56
N GLY A 453 21.04 8.09 -26.64
CA GLY A 453 19.96 8.70 -27.44
C GLY A 453 19.05 9.56 -26.57
N ASN A 454 17.75 9.26 -26.59
CA ASN A 454 16.74 9.93 -25.79
C ASN A 454 16.49 9.26 -24.43
N TYR A 455 17.46 8.53 -23.88
CA TYR A 455 17.33 7.92 -22.57
C TYR A 455 18.50 8.28 -21.66
N ALA A 456 18.23 8.48 -20.39
CA ALA A 456 19.24 8.51 -19.35
C ALA A 456 19.17 7.22 -18.53
N VAL A 457 20.33 6.64 -18.28
CA VAL A 457 20.49 5.49 -17.39
C VAL A 457 21.27 5.93 -16.18
N VAL A 458 20.71 5.74 -14.99
CA VAL A 458 21.33 6.10 -13.72
C VAL A 458 21.50 4.86 -12.88
N ALA A 459 22.71 4.54 -12.49
CA ALA A 459 23.01 3.42 -11.58
C ALA A 459 23.46 3.91 -10.22
N THR A 460 23.19 3.10 -9.20
CA THR A 460 23.64 3.34 -7.82
C THR A 460 24.46 2.13 -7.35
N GLY A 461 25.61 2.39 -6.73
CA GLY A 461 26.47 1.35 -6.16
C GLY A 461 27.64 0.93 -7.05
N SER A 462 28.33 -0.12 -6.62
CA SER A 462 29.57 -0.61 -7.25
C SER A 462 29.33 -1.63 -8.37
N ASP A 463 28.21 -2.34 -8.36
CA ASP A 463 27.89 -3.32 -9.40
C ASP A 463 27.30 -2.65 -10.64
N LEU A 464 28.00 -2.76 -11.75
CA LEU A 464 27.61 -2.17 -13.03
C LEU A 464 26.97 -3.16 -14.01
N THR A 465 26.69 -4.38 -13.57
CA THR A 465 26.18 -5.43 -14.47
C THR A 465 24.84 -5.04 -15.10
N VAL A 466 23.89 -4.61 -14.28
CA VAL A 466 22.56 -4.17 -14.75
C VAL A 466 22.67 -2.88 -15.55
N PHE A 467 23.52 -1.95 -15.12
CA PHE A 467 23.76 -0.68 -15.79
C PHE A 467 24.31 -0.86 -17.22
N ARG A 468 25.33 -1.70 -17.37
CA ARG A 468 25.90 -2.03 -18.70
C ARG A 468 24.87 -2.64 -19.62
N LYS A 469 24.12 -3.64 -19.12
CA LYS A 469 23.07 -4.31 -19.91
C LYS A 469 21.96 -3.35 -20.30
N ALA A 470 21.57 -2.40 -19.43
CA ALA A 470 20.60 -1.37 -19.77
C ALA A 470 21.08 -0.51 -20.95
N ILE A 471 22.34 -0.07 -20.93
CA ILE A 471 22.95 0.70 -22.02
C ILE A 471 22.95 -0.13 -23.32
N GLU A 472 23.44 -1.36 -23.27
CA GLU A 472 23.50 -2.25 -24.43
C GLU A 472 22.14 -2.54 -25.04
N GLN A 473 21.08 -2.66 -24.21
CA GLN A 473 19.72 -2.87 -24.69
C GLN A 473 19.13 -1.62 -25.36
N LEU A 474 19.39 -0.45 -24.78
CA LEU A 474 18.92 0.82 -25.34
C LEU A 474 19.62 1.21 -26.66
N GLN A 475 20.80 0.63 -26.93
CA GLN A 475 21.51 0.81 -28.21
C GLN A 475 20.96 -0.08 -29.34
N LYS A 476 20.13 -1.09 -29.03
CA LYS A 476 19.55 -1.99 -30.05
C LYS A 476 18.41 -1.29 -30.80
N ALA A 477 18.43 -1.38 -32.11
CA ALA A 477 17.44 -0.72 -32.98
C ALA A 477 16.00 -1.21 -32.77
N ASP A 478 15.81 -2.48 -32.41
CA ASP A 478 14.50 -3.11 -32.25
C ASP A 478 13.86 -2.88 -30.88
N GLY A 479 14.52 -2.13 -30.01
CA GLY A 479 14.13 -1.96 -28.62
C GLY A 479 14.20 -3.25 -27.79
N PRO A 480 13.97 -3.15 -26.49
CA PRO A 480 14.04 -4.30 -25.58
C PRO A 480 12.78 -5.16 -25.69
N ALA A 481 12.96 -6.47 -25.94
CA ALA A 481 11.87 -7.44 -25.86
C ALA A 481 11.59 -7.83 -24.40
N PRO A 482 10.33 -7.97 -23.98
CA PRO A 482 10.01 -8.37 -22.60
C PRO A 482 10.56 -9.77 -22.30
N SER A 483 11.09 -9.95 -21.08
CA SER A 483 11.58 -11.24 -20.59
C SER A 483 10.47 -12.31 -20.61
N PRO A 484 10.78 -13.62 -20.59
CA PRO A 484 9.75 -14.65 -20.51
C PRO A 484 8.81 -14.51 -19.32
N ALA A 485 9.32 -14.10 -18.15
CA ALA A 485 8.51 -13.85 -16.97
C ALA A 485 7.53 -12.66 -17.18
N MET A 486 8.01 -11.58 -17.80
CA MET A 486 7.14 -10.44 -18.13
C MET A 486 6.09 -10.79 -19.19
N ARG A 487 6.41 -11.63 -20.17
CA ARG A 487 5.40 -12.12 -21.14
C ARG A 487 4.30 -12.91 -20.48
N ARG A 488 4.62 -13.74 -19.47
CA ARG A 488 3.62 -14.47 -18.68
C ARG A 488 2.78 -13.50 -17.85
N LEU A 489 3.40 -12.53 -17.19
CA LEU A 489 2.69 -11.52 -16.41
C LEU A 489 1.64 -10.77 -17.25
N TYR A 490 1.94 -10.45 -18.50
CA TYR A 490 1.00 -9.77 -19.41
C TYR A 490 -0.21 -10.62 -19.84
N ASN A 491 -0.28 -11.89 -19.48
CA ASN A 491 -1.51 -12.68 -19.62
C ASN A 491 -2.55 -12.34 -18.53
N HIS A 492 -2.09 -11.76 -17.40
CA HIS A 492 -2.91 -11.47 -16.22
C HIS A 492 -3.07 -9.97 -15.98
N ILE A 493 -2.10 -9.16 -16.39
CA ILE A 493 -2.11 -7.70 -16.22
C ILE A 493 -2.04 -7.05 -17.60
N SER A 494 -2.88 -6.05 -17.82
CA SER A 494 -2.86 -5.29 -19.08
C SER A 494 -1.50 -4.63 -19.30
N ARG A 495 -1.13 -4.45 -20.58
CA ARG A 495 0.02 -3.62 -20.95
C ARG A 495 -0.32 -2.14 -20.96
N ASP A 496 -1.62 -1.83 -20.97
CA ASP A 496 -2.14 -0.46 -21.07
C ASP A 496 -2.42 0.10 -19.67
N GLU A 497 -1.36 0.24 -18.88
CA GLU A 497 -1.37 0.72 -17.51
C GLU A 497 -0.59 2.04 -17.39
N ASN A 498 -0.83 2.79 -16.31
CA ASN A 498 -0.03 3.97 -15.96
C ASN A 498 1.18 3.61 -15.10
N LEU A 499 1.05 2.54 -14.30
CA LEU A 499 2.13 2.00 -13.47
C LEU A 499 2.10 0.49 -13.55
N LEU A 500 3.27 -0.12 -13.69
CA LEU A 500 3.44 -1.56 -13.56
C LEU A 500 4.61 -1.85 -12.63
N ILE A 501 4.36 -2.69 -11.63
CA ILE A 501 5.37 -3.22 -10.73
C ILE A 501 5.45 -4.72 -10.98
N ALA A 502 6.63 -5.22 -11.24
CA ALA A 502 6.93 -6.64 -11.31
C ALA A 502 7.95 -7.00 -10.22
N LEU A 503 7.69 -8.06 -9.46
CA LEU A 503 8.48 -8.45 -8.30
C LEU A 503 8.76 -9.95 -8.30
N SER A 504 10.03 -10.36 -8.21
CA SER A 504 10.38 -11.72 -7.80
C SER A 504 10.45 -11.77 -6.28
N LEU A 505 9.42 -12.35 -5.65
CA LEU A 505 9.30 -12.38 -4.18
C LEU A 505 10.47 -13.09 -3.50
N PRO A 506 10.94 -14.28 -3.94
CA PRO A 506 12.09 -14.92 -3.29
C PRO A 506 13.36 -14.10 -3.41
N VAL A 507 13.63 -13.47 -4.57
CA VAL A 507 14.81 -12.62 -4.76
C VAL A 507 14.73 -11.38 -3.86
N TYR A 508 13.58 -10.71 -3.83
CA TYR A 508 13.36 -9.55 -2.96
C TYR A 508 13.52 -9.89 -1.48
N LEU A 509 12.97 -11.02 -1.03
CA LEU A 509 13.13 -11.49 0.35
C LEU A 509 14.58 -11.84 0.67
N GLY A 510 15.29 -12.52 -0.25
CA GLY A 510 16.72 -12.82 -0.08
C GLY A 510 17.56 -11.55 0.13
N GLN A 511 17.34 -10.52 -0.70
CA GLN A 511 17.97 -9.22 -0.53
C GLN A 511 17.58 -8.54 0.80
N SER A 512 16.30 -8.62 1.19
CA SER A 512 15.82 -8.02 2.44
C SER A 512 16.45 -8.68 3.67
N LEU A 513 16.57 -10.01 3.66
CA LEU A 513 17.27 -10.77 4.69
C LEU A 513 18.75 -10.41 4.76
N ALA A 514 19.41 -10.28 3.60
CA ALA A 514 20.81 -9.87 3.54
C ALA A 514 21.01 -8.44 4.09
N ARG A 515 20.12 -7.49 3.76
CA ARG A 515 20.13 -6.14 4.33
C ARG A 515 19.92 -6.15 5.85
N GLY A 516 19.10 -7.09 6.36
CA GLY A 516 18.86 -7.32 7.78
C GLY A 516 20.02 -8.00 8.52
N GLY A 517 21.11 -8.38 7.82
CA GLY A 517 22.28 -9.01 8.38
C GLY A 517 22.19 -10.53 8.50
N THR A 518 21.19 -11.18 7.85
CA THR A 518 21.15 -12.64 7.76
C THR A 518 22.35 -13.15 6.97
N ALA A 519 23.06 -14.13 7.50
CA ALA A 519 24.26 -14.67 6.90
C ALA A 519 23.95 -15.31 5.53
N ALA A 520 24.84 -15.08 4.55
CA ALA A 520 24.66 -15.51 3.18
C ALA A 520 24.51 -17.03 3.00
N ASP A 521 25.16 -17.82 3.89
CA ASP A 521 25.05 -19.28 3.91
C ASP A 521 23.64 -19.77 4.27
N ARG A 522 22.91 -19.02 5.12
CA ARG A 522 21.49 -19.31 5.44
C ARG A 522 20.55 -18.95 4.29
N ILE A 523 20.83 -17.87 3.58
CA ILE A 523 20.02 -17.47 2.43
C ILE A 523 20.25 -18.47 1.28
N GLY A 524 21.51 -18.85 1.05
CA GLY A 524 21.90 -19.73 -0.03
C GLY A 524 21.61 -19.18 -1.42
N THR A 525 21.55 -20.04 -2.42
CA THR A 525 21.13 -19.67 -3.77
C THR A 525 19.62 -19.45 -3.78
N VAL A 526 19.20 -18.30 -4.27
CA VAL A 526 17.79 -17.93 -4.41
C VAL A 526 17.32 -18.26 -5.81
N ASP A 527 16.32 -19.13 -5.91
CA ASP A 527 15.62 -19.42 -7.16
C ASP A 527 14.63 -18.27 -7.44
N PRO A 528 14.77 -17.55 -8.56
CA PRO A 528 13.84 -16.46 -8.89
C PRO A 528 12.47 -16.95 -9.37
N GLY A 529 12.33 -18.24 -9.73
CA GLY A 529 11.17 -18.79 -10.41
C GLY A 529 11.09 -18.38 -11.88
N HIS A 530 10.02 -18.84 -12.53
CA HIS A 530 9.72 -18.54 -13.93
C HIS A 530 8.71 -17.43 -14.11
N GLU A 531 8.01 -17.05 -13.05
CA GLU A 531 6.96 -16.04 -13.00
C GLU A 531 7.36 -14.91 -12.05
N VAL A 532 6.62 -13.81 -12.08
CA VAL A 532 6.80 -12.67 -11.18
C VAL A 532 5.45 -12.22 -10.66
N ILE A 533 5.42 -11.70 -9.44
CA ILE A 533 4.27 -10.97 -8.92
C ILE A 533 4.13 -9.69 -9.73
N GLY A 534 2.90 -9.33 -10.09
CA GLY A 534 2.61 -8.10 -10.80
C GLY A 534 1.57 -7.24 -10.12
N PHE A 535 1.75 -5.92 -10.26
CA PHE A 535 0.78 -4.90 -9.89
C PHE A 535 0.68 -3.93 -11.05
N GLY A 536 -0.47 -3.93 -11.73
CA GLY A 536 -0.82 -2.93 -12.73
C GLY A 536 -1.68 -1.84 -12.10
N VAL A 537 -1.46 -0.58 -12.42
CA VAL A 537 -2.31 0.52 -11.97
C VAL A 537 -2.74 1.34 -13.18
N ARG A 538 -4.03 1.44 -13.37
CA ARG A 538 -4.67 2.30 -14.37
C ARG A 538 -5.35 3.47 -13.68
N PHE A 539 -5.10 4.66 -14.19
CA PHE A 539 -5.77 5.87 -13.73
C PHE A 539 -6.94 6.22 -14.65
N GLY A 540 -8.06 6.55 -14.03
CA GLY A 540 -9.27 7.00 -14.68
C GLY A 540 -9.73 8.36 -14.17
N LYS A 541 -10.96 8.75 -14.52
CA LYS A 541 -11.56 9.98 -14.00
C LYS A 541 -11.89 9.80 -12.52
N ALA A 542 -11.12 10.47 -11.66
CA ALA A 542 -11.25 10.40 -10.20
C ALA A 542 -11.18 8.97 -9.62
N GLU A 543 -10.50 8.05 -10.31
CA GLU A 543 -10.37 6.68 -9.87
C GLU A 543 -9.00 6.08 -10.22
N ALA A 544 -8.58 5.10 -9.44
CA ALA A 544 -7.45 4.24 -9.72
C ALA A 544 -7.88 2.78 -9.64
N GLU A 545 -7.57 2.01 -10.67
CA GLU A 545 -7.75 0.56 -10.70
C GLU A 545 -6.39 -0.10 -10.54
N VAL A 546 -6.28 -1.03 -9.60
CA VAL A 546 -5.07 -1.80 -9.36
C VAL A 546 -5.37 -3.26 -9.62
N THR A 547 -4.74 -3.84 -10.62
CA THR A 547 -4.78 -5.28 -10.89
C THR A 547 -3.53 -5.92 -10.33
N THR A 548 -3.69 -6.93 -9.51
CA THR A 548 -2.59 -7.68 -8.89
C THR A 548 -2.64 -9.12 -9.35
N TYR A 549 -1.48 -9.69 -9.67
CA TYR A 549 -1.33 -11.12 -9.91
C TYR A 549 -0.22 -11.70 -9.05
N LEU A 550 -0.53 -12.78 -8.34
CA LEU A 550 0.36 -13.45 -7.39
C LEU A 550 0.48 -14.95 -7.76
N PRO A 551 1.51 -15.35 -8.51
CA PRO A 551 1.74 -16.75 -8.88
C PRO A 551 1.96 -17.65 -7.65
N HIS A 552 1.39 -18.85 -7.66
CA HIS A 552 1.61 -19.86 -6.62
C HIS A 552 3.09 -20.21 -6.46
N GLU A 553 3.83 -20.28 -7.57
CA GLU A 553 5.27 -20.53 -7.61
C GLU A 553 6.04 -19.54 -6.74
N GLN A 554 5.73 -18.25 -6.84
CA GLN A 554 6.42 -17.19 -6.11
C GLN A 554 6.23 -17.32 -4.58
N ILE A 555 5.03 -17.70 -4.15
CA ILE A 555 4.73 -17.93 -2.74
C ILE A 555 5.47 -19.17 -2.22
N ARG A 556 5.45 -20.26 -2.97
CA ARG A 556 6.13 -21.52 -2.62
C ARG A 556 7.64 -21.29 -2.47
N LEU A 557 8.28 -20.65 -3.44
CA LEU A 557 9.72 -20.35 -3.42
C LEU A 557 10.08 -19.39 -2.28
N ALA A 558 9.27 -18.38 -2.02
CA ALA A 558 9.45 -17.47 -0.89
C ALA A 558 9.38 -18.21 0.46
N ARG A 559 8.43 -19.11 0.62
CA ARG A 559 8.29 -19.94 1.82
C ARG A 559 9.49 -20.87 2.00
N GLU A 560 9.95 -21.54 0.94
CA GLU A 560 11.14 -22.38 0.98
C GLU A 560 12.40 -21.60 1.39
N LEU A 561 12.55 -20.36 0.92
CA LEU A 561 13.61 -19.46 1.32
C LEU A 561 13.50 -19.09 2.81
N LEU A 562 12.31 -18.67 3.26
CA LEU A 562 12.08 -18.28 4.65
C LEU A 562 12.32 -19.45 5.62
N SER A 563 11.89 -20.64 5.29
CA SER A 563 12.13 -21.83 6.14
C SER A 563 13.60 -22.19 6.28
N ARG A 564 14.43 -21.93 5.26
CA ARG A 564 15.89 -22.09 5.34
C ARG A 564 16.57 -20.97 6.12
N ALA A 565 16.19 -19.74 5.83
CA ALA A 565 16.84 -18.55 6.39
C ALA A 565 16.46 -18.29 7.87
N LEU A 566 15.22 -18.62 8.23
CA LEU A 566 14.61 -18.36 9.54
C LEU A 566 13.89 -19.60 10.09
N PRO A 567 14.59 -20.68 10.42
CA PRO A 567 13.96 -21.96 10.81
C PRO A 567 13.04 -21.84 12.03
N GLU A 568 13.27 -20.85 12.90
CA GLU A 568 12.43 -20.59 14.09
C GLU A 568 11.16 -19.77 13.76
N ALA A 569 11.08 -19.16 12.57
CA ALA A 569 9.97 -18.29 12.18
C ALA A 569 8.88 -19.02 11.36
N THR A 570 9.05 -20.31 11.09
CA THR A 570 8.12 -21.11 10.27
C THR A 570 6.79 -21.38 10.92
N ASP A 571 6.69 -21.24 12.24
CA ASP A 571 5.42 -21.17 12.93
C ASP A 571 4.93 -19.70 12.91
N ILE A 572 4.20 -19.31 11.86
CA ILE A 572 3.39 -18.09 11.96
C ILE A 572 2.54 -18.26 13.21
N PRO A 573 2.71 -17.42 14.25
CA PRO A 573 2.05 -17.67 15.51
C PRO A 573 0.56 -17.80 15.29
N GLU A 574 -0.05 -18.90 15.71
CA GLU A 574 -1.50 -19.09 15.74
C GLU A 574 -2.23 -17.88 16.37
N SER A 575 -1.48 -17.11 17.18
CA SER A 575 -1.93 -15.86 17.80
C SER A 575 -2.30 -14.75 16.82
N LEU A 576 -1.81 -14.79 15.55
CA LEU A 576 -2.24 -13.85 14.51
C LEU A 576 -3.67 -14.17 14.03
N PHE A 577 -4.08 -15.44 14.13
CA PHE A 577 -5.40 -15.91 13.73
C PHE A 577 -6.32 -16.19 14.93
N LYS A 578 -5.80 -16.18 16.17
CA LYS A 578 -6.64 -16.24 17.35
C LYS A 578 -7.37 -14.91 17.49
N PRO A 579 -8.72 -14.92 17.49
CA PRO A 579 -9.45 -13.74 17.92
C PRO A 579 -8.94 -13.35 19.31
N ALA A 580 -8.74 -12.05 19.53
CA ALA A 580 -8.44 -11.57 20.86
C ALA A 580 -9.48 -12.17 21.82
N PRO A 581 -9.07 -12.72 22.99
CA PRO A 581 -10.02 -13.27 23.92
C PRO A 581 -11.07 -12.20 24.19
N GLU A 582 -12.34 -12.52 23.90
CA GLU A 582 -13.46 -11.67 24.27
C GLU A 582 -13.39 -11.55 25.78
N GLY A 583 -13.11 -10.35 26.28
CA GLY A 583 -13.13 -10.10 27.72
C GLY A 583 -14.50 -10.49 28.27
N PRO A 584 -14.61 -10.94 29.53
CA PRO A 584 -15.85 -11.36 30.12
C PRO A 584 -16.91 -10.25 29.92
N PRO A 585 -18.19 -10.62 29.67
CA PRO A 585 -19.26 -9.68 29.49
C PRO A 585 -19.37 -8.79 30.74
N GLY A 586 -19.09 -7.50 30.60
CA GLY A 586 -19.06 -6.55 31.72
C GLY A 586 -17.66 -6.04 32.09
N ALA A 587 -16.57 -6.60 31.57
CA ALA A 587 -15.28 -5.93 31.62
C ALA A 587 -15.40 -4.66 30.76
N GLY A 588 -15.73 -3.54 31.37
CA GLY A 588 -15.63 -2.22 30.79
C GLY A 588 -14.27 -2.14 30.10
N VAL A 589 -14.23 -1.51 28.94
CA VAL A 589 -12.99 -1.21 28.23
C VAL A 589 -11.98 -0.78 29.26
N VAL A 590 -11.02 -1.66 29.60
CA VAL A 590 -9.89 -1.25 30.43
C VAL A 590 -9.27 -0.12 29.62
N PRO A 591 -9.36 1.13 30.10
CA PRO A 591 -8.73 2.22 29.39
C PRO A 591 -7.27 1.80 29.30
N LEU A 592 -6.74 1.77 28.09
CA LEU A 592 -5.30 1.66 27.89
C LEU A 592 -4.69 2.66 28.86
N LYS A 593 -3.99 2.16 29.88
CA LYS A 593 -3.24 3.01 30.78
C LYS A 593 -2.49 3.96 29.87
N PRO A 594 -2.71 5.27 29.96
CA PRO A 594 -1.95 6.21 29.15
C PRO A 594 -0.49 5.87 29.40
N LEU A 595 0.28 5.73 28.34
CA LEU A 595 1.73 5.46 28.41
C LEU A 595 2.49 6.54 29.19
N PHE A 596 1.77 7.62 29.52
CA PHE A 596 2.21 8.71 30.39
C PHE A 596 1.23 8.88 31.56
N PRO A 597 1.71 9.09 32.78
CA PRO A 597 0.85 9.40 33.91
C PRO A 597 0.04 10.68 33.62
N PRO A 598 -1.24 10.74 34.01
CA PRO A 598 -2.14 11.84 33.71
C PRO A 598 -1.75 13.19 34.34
N ASP A 599 -0.73 13.23 35.16
CA ASP A 599 -0.35 14.40 35.97
C ASP A 599 0.89 15.17 35.45
N THR A 600 1.36 14.90 34.25
CA THR A 600 2.34 15.82 33.67
C THR A 600 1.55 17.04 33.16
N PRO A 601 1.61 18.21 33.84
CA PRO A 601 0.96 19.40 33.36
C PRO A 601 1.57 19.75 32.00
N VAL A 602 0.75 19.68 30.96
CA VAL A 602 1.08 20.28 29.68
C VAL A 602 1.14 21.76 29.93
N VAL A 603 2.33 22.28 30.18
CA VAL A 603 2.56 23.72 30.17
C VAL A 603 2.28 24.14 28.72
N PRO A 604 1.20 24.89 28.46
CA PRO A 604 1.00 25.43 27.13
C PRO A 604 2.26 26.24 26.77
N PRO A 605 2.76 26.17 25.53
CA PRO A 605 3.84 27.03 25.13
C PRO A 605 3.41 28.47 25.43
N THR A 606 4.17 29.12 26.30
CA THR A 606 3.98 30.53 26.62
C THR A 606 4.02 31.27 25.28
N ALA A 607 2.87 31.84 24.90
CA ALA A 607 2.82 32.71 23.74
C ALA A 607 3.97 33.72 23.90
N PRO A 608 4.84 33.91 22.88
CA PRO A 608 5.84 34.95 22.94
C PRO A 608 5.11 36.26 23.26
N ASN A 609 5.55 36.95 24.32
CA ASN A 609 5.04 38.25 24.69
C ASN A 609 4.93 39.07 23.41
N ALA A 610 3.73 39.44 23.04
CA ALA A 610 3.52 40.44 22.00
C ALA A 610 4.10 41.73 22.52
N GLU A 611 5.37 42.00 22.23
CA GLU A 611 5.92 43.30 22.34
C GLU A 611 5.08 44.22 21.46
N SER A 612 4.47 45.21 22.09
CA SER A 612 3.69 46.23 21.41
C SER A 612 4.57 46.87 20.34
N PRO A 613 4.08 46.99 19.11
CA PRO A 613 4.87 47.65 18.07
C PRO A 613 5.27 49.08 18.51
N PRO A 614 6.48 49.51 18.25
CA PRO A 614 6.91 50.87 18.58
C PRO A 614 5.99 51.87 17.87
N PRO A 615 5.72 53.06 18.49
CA PRO A 615 4.84 54.05 17.92
C PRO A 615 5.38 54.55 16.57
N ILE A 616 4.53 54.49 15.56
CA ILE A 616 4.81 54.99 14.22
C ILE A 616 5.13 56.49 14.34
N ALA A 617 6.36 56.86 14.04
CA ALA A 617 6.77 58.25 13.95
C ALA A 617 5.92 58.98 12.89
N ALA A 618 5.25 60.05 13.29
CA ALA A 618 4.43 60.87 12.40
C ALA A 618 5.28 61.44 11.26
N ALA A 619 4.78 61.27 10.03
CA ALA A 619 5.39 61.80 8.84
C ALA A 619 5.49 63.36 8.93
N PRO A 620 6.59 63.98 8.51
CA PRO A 620 6.72 65.43 8.52
C PRO A 620 5.76 66.06 7.51
N ALA A 621 5.13 67.17 7.96
CA ALA A 621 4.20 67.94 7.16
C ALA A 621 4.88 68.55 5.92
N PRO A 622 4.19 68.67 4.77
CA PRO A 622 4.73 69.25 3.55
C PRO A 622 5.00 70.77 3.75
N ARG A 623 6.16 71.26 3.36
CA ARG A 623 6.52 72.68 3.34
C ARG A 623 5.67 73.40 2.31
N PRO A 624 5.16 74.58 2.64
CA PRO A 624 4.46 75.41 1.66
C PRO A 624 5.46 76.01 0.64
N LYS A 625 4.95 76.18 -0.60
CA LYS A 625 5.66 76.83 -1.70
C LYS A 625 5.78 78.35 -1.47
#